data_167f1e0022c97886ad54a015b2439f5a
#
_entry.id   167f1e0022c97886ad54a015b2439f5a
#
_cell.length_a   1.000
_cell.length_b   1.000
_cell.length_c   1.000
_cell.angle_alpha   90.00
_cell.angle_beta   90.00
_cell.angle_gamma   90.00
#
_symmetry.space_group_name_H-M   'P 1'
#
loop_
_entity.id
_entity.type
_entity.pdbx_description
1 polymer ?
#
loop_
_entity_poly.entity_id
_entity_poly.type
_entity_poly.pdbx_seq_one_letter_code
_entity_poly.pdbx_strand_id
1 'polypeptide(L)'
;DLRCLYCMEENMVFLPKKEVLSLEELYKLCSTFIDLGVKKIRLTGGEPLVRKNVISLITNLGKHIKPGELDELTITTNGMHLKKYSDQLFKSGIKRINVSLDTLNHLKYNKITRWGNLDKVISGIMAAKSEGLKIKINTVALRNFNDYEFDNLIEWCGKHNFDITFIETMPMGEVQQDRNKSFLPLNMLRASLEKSWTFNDIKYETSGPARYLYCNEAGINVGFISPLSHNFCSTCNRVRLTCTGKLYMCLGQD
;
A
#
# COMPACT_ATOMS: atom_id res chain seq x y z
N ASP A 1 -7.20 2.18 -12.61
CA ASP A 1 -6.40 2.44 -13.80
C ASP A 1 -5.45 1.31 -14.17
N LEU A 2 -5.02 0.47 -13.22
CA LEU A 2 -4.26 -0.76 -13.48
C LEU A 2 -5.15 -2.00 -13.37
N ARG A 3 -4.65 -3.13 -13.90
CA ARG A 3 -5.30 -4.46 -13.85
C ARG A 3 -4.27 -5.52 -13.47
N CYS A 4 -3.74 -5.39 -12.24
CA CYS A 4 -2.70 -6.32 -11.77
C CYS A 4 -3.20 -7.76 -11.76
N LEU A 5 -2.37 -8.67 -12.29
CA LEU A 5 -2.71 -10.08 -12.52
C LEU A 5 -3.18 -10.82 -11.26
N TYR A 6 -2.67 -10.43 -10.10
CA TYR A 6 -3.02 -11.04 -8.80
C TYR A 6 -4.19 -10.35 -8.09
N CYS A 7 -4.73 -9.24 -8.65
CA CYS A 7 -5.68 -8.38 -7.97
C CYS A 7 -7.08 -8.42 -8.61
N MET A 8 -7.16 -8.29 -9.93
CA MET A 8 -8.44 -8.22 -10.63
C MET A 8 -8.35 -8.67 -12.09
N GLU A 9 -9.49 -9.03 -12.67
CA GLU A 9 -9.60 -9.35 -14.08
C GLU A 9 -9.41 -8.12 -14.98
N GLU A 10 -9.06 -8.36 -16.24
CA GLU A 10 -8.86 -7.30 -17.22
C GLU A 10 -10.16 -6.55 -17.53
N ASN A 11 -11.24 -7.31 -17.73
CA ASN A 11 -12.56 -6.80 -18.11
C ASN A 11 -13.49 -6.64 -16.90
N MET A 12 -12.98 -6.02 -15.83
CA MET A 12 -13.73 -5.79 -14.61
C MET A 12 -14.88 -4.80 -14.83
N VAL A 13 -16.07 -5.15 -14.37
CA VAL A 13 -17.22 -4.24 -14.34
C VAL A 13 -17.20 -3.47 -13.02
N PHE A 14 -17.21 -2.14 -13.10
CA PHE A 14 -17.23 -1.28 -11.93
C PHE A 14 -18.66 -0.87 -11.56
N LEU A 15 -18.85 -0.64 -10.28
CA LEU A 15 -20.14 -0.16 -9.78
C LEU A 15 -20.54 1.18 -10.43
N PRO A 16 -21.82 1.36 -10.75
CA PRO A 16 -22.33 2.64 -11.22
C PRO A 16 -22.06 3.76 -10.21
N LYS A 17 -21.81 4.97 -10.69
CA LYS A 17 -21.52 6.13 -9.82
C LYS A 17 -22.58 6.36 -8.74
N LYS A 18 -23.84 6.06 -9.01
CA LYS A 18 -24.97 6.22 -8.08
C LYS A 18 -24.90 5.27 -6.86
N GLU A 19 -24.15 4.19 -6.96
CA GLU A 19 -23.95 3.21 -5.88
C GLU A 19 -22.70 3.49 -5.04
N VAL A 20 -21.90 4.48 -5.46
CA VAL A 20 -20.65 4.85 -4.80
C VAL A 20 -20.84 6.14 -4.03
N LEU A 21 -20.50 6.13 -2.75
CA LEU A 21 -20.55 7.31 -1.89
C LEU A 21 -19.87 8.52 -2.53
N SER A 22 -20.46 9.70 -2.38
CA SER A 22 -19.86 10.98 -2.76
C SER A 22 -18.63 11.27 -1.86
N LEU A 23 -17.84 12.28 -2.22
CA LEU A 23 -16.70 12.68 -1.37
C LEU A 23 -17.18 13.33 -0.06
N GLU A 24 -18.32 13.99 -0.10
CA GLU A 24 -18.98 14.61 1.05
C GLU A 24 -19.48 13.56 2.04
N GLU A 25 -20.12 12.48 1.54
CA GLU A 25 -20.56 11.36 2.36
C GLU A 25 -19.36 10.62 2.98
N LEU A 26 -18.29 10.37 2.19
CA LEU A 26 -17.05 9.80 2.71
C LEU A 26 -16.42 10.68 3.79
N TYR A 27 -16.39 11.99 3.58
CA TYR A 27 -15.88 12.93 4.57
C TYR A 27 -16.69 12.86 5.87
N LYS A 28 -18.02 12.89 5.76
CA LYS A 28 -18.92 12.79 6.92
C LYS A 28 -18.68 11.51 7.70
N LEU A 29 -18.60 10.36 7.02
CA LEU A 29 -18.32 9.08 7.66
C LEU A 29 -16.94 9.07 8.34
N CYS A 30 -15.88 9.52 7.65
CA CYS A 30 -14.54 9.60 8.23
C CYS A 30 -14.50 10.52 9.46
N SER A 31 -15.17 11.69 9.41
CA SER A 31 -15.25 12.62 10.55
C SER A 31 -15.96 11.97 11.73
N THR A 32 -17.08 11.27 11.50
CA THR A 32 -17.77 10.52 12.54
C THR A 32 -16.86 9.45 13.19
N PHE A 33 -16.05 8.74 12.36
CA PHE A 33 -15.08 7.78 12.91
C PHE A 33 -13.98 8.46 13.73
N ILE A 34 -13.53 9.66 13.34
CA ILE A 34 -12.57 10.44 14.13
C ILE A 34 -13.18 10.84 15.46
N ASP A 35 -14.43 11.32 15.48
CA ASP A 35 -15.16 11.69 16.68
C ASP A 35 -15.36 10.48 17.62
N LEU A 36 -15.50 9.28 17.05
CA LEU A 36 -15.56 8.01 17.80
C LEU A 36 -14.18 7.49 18.26
N GLY A 37 -13.11 8.24 18.00
CA GLY A 37 -11.77 7.93 18.50
C GLY A 37 -10.85 7.21 17.53
N VAL A 38 -11.19 7.10 16.24
CA VAL A 38 -10.27 6.60 15.22
C VAL A 38 -9.12 7.58 15.04
N LYS A 39 -7.88 7.11 15.24
CA LYS A 39 -6.66 7.92 15.21
C LYS A 39 -5.92 7.87 13.89
N LYS A 40 -6.20 6.90 13.03
CA LYS A 40 -5.46 6.73 11.77
C LYS A 40 -6.42 6.38 10.64
N ILE A 41 -6.33 7.13 9.55
CA ILE A 41 -7.10 6.87 8.32
C ILE A 41 -6.14 6.60 7.18
N ARG A 42 -6.43 5.53 6.42
CA ARG A 42 -5.71 5.20 5.20
C ARG A 42 -6.65 5.19 4.02
N LEU A 43 -6.41 6.05 3.06
CA LEU A 43 -7.12 6.01 1.79
C LEU A 43 -6.48 4.98 0.87
N THR A 44 -7.31 4.09 0.34
CA THR A 44 -6.90 3.00 -0.55
C THR A 44 -8.08 2.67 -1.48
N GLY A 45 -8.10 1.49 -2.08
CA GLY A 45 -9.21 1.03 -2.91
C GLY A 45 -8.69 0.32 -4.13
N GLY A 46 -9.20 0.64 -5.33
CA GLY A 46 -8.45 0.52 -6.57
C GLY A 46 -7.29 1.53 -6.50
N GLU A 47 -7.33 2.58 -7.33
CA GLU A 47 -6.37 3.68 -7.19
C GLU A 47 -7.09 4.93 -6.67
N PRO A 48 -6.79 5.39 -5.45
CA PRO A 48 -7.50 6.54 -4.88
C PRO A 48 -7.27 7.83 -5.65
N LEU A 49 -6.10 8.02 -6.27
CA LEU A 49 -5.74 9.25 -6.98
C LEU A 49 -6.42 9.42 -8.35
N VAL A 50 -7.12 8.40 -8.86
CA VAL A 50 -7.93 8.55 -10.08
C VAL A 50 -9.31 9.14 -9.81
N ARG A 51 -9.76 9.12 -8.56
CA ARG A 51 -11.07 9.66 -8.23
C ARG A 51 -11.08 11.18 -8.41
N LYS A 52 -12.03 11.67 -9.22
CA LYS A 52 -12.19 13.11 -9.46
C LYS A 52 -12.33 13.86 -8.13
N ASN A 53 -11.58 14.95 -7.96
CA ASN A 53 -11.60 15.82 -6.78
C ASN A 53 -11.18 15.14 -5.45
N VAL A 54 -10.51 13.98 -5.48
CA VAL A 54 -10.08 13.29 -4.25
C VAL A 54 -9.22 14.16 -3.34
N ILE A 55 -8.48 15.10 -3.89
CA ILE A 55 -7.65 16.04 -3.11
C ILE A 55 -8.51 16.91 -2.17
N SER A 56 -9.73 17.26 -2.55
CA SER A 56 -10.63 18.01 -1.66
C SER A 56 -10.99 17.20 -0.40
N LEU A 57 -11.26 15.90 -0.56
CA LEU A 57 -11.47 14.99 0.57
C LEU A 57 -10.21 14.90 1.44
N ILE A 58 -9.04 14.69 0.83
CA ILE A 58 -7.77 14.57 1.54
C ILE A 58 -7.46 15.84 2.32
N THR A 59 -7.62 17.01 1.70
CA THR A 59 -7.41 18.31 2.35
C THR A 59 -8.36 18.53 3.53
N ASN A 60 -9.63 18.15 3.38
CA ASN A 60 -10.59 18.28 4.47
C ASN A 60 -10.28 17.31 5.62
N LEU A 61 -9.92 16.06 5.34
CA LEU A 61 -9.47 15.11 6.37
C LEU A 61 -8.18 15.57 7.04
N GLY A 62 -7.28 16.20 6.29
CA GLY A 62 -6.03 16.75 6.82
C GLY A 62 -6.23 17.81 7.90
N LYS A 63 -7.35 18.55 7.90
CA LYS A 63 -7.69 19.51 8.94
C LYS A 63 -7.90 18.88 10.33
N HIS A 64 -8.16 17.58 10.38
CA HIS A 64 -8.28 16.81 11.61
C HIS A 64 -6.94 16.31 12.17
N ILE A 65 -5.81 16.54 11.46
CA ILE A 65 -4.48 16.15 11.93
C ILE A 65 -4.04 17.17 13.00
N LYS A 66 -4.47 16.93 14.23
CA LYS A 66 -4.14 17.74 15.41
C LYS A 66 -4.28 16.90 16.69
N PRO A 67 -3.65 17.31 17.80
CA PRO A 67 -3.71 16.57 19.04
C PRO A 67 -5.15 16.26 19.48
N GLY A 68 -5.39 15.01 19.82
CA GLY A 68 -6.70 14.52 20.29
C GLY A 68 -7.67 14.07 19.19
N GLU A 69 -7.44 14.45 17.93
CA GLU A 69 -8.26 14.01 16.80
C GLU A 69 -7.54 12.92 15.99
N LEU A 70 -7.04 13.22 14.80
CA LEU A 70 -6.40 12.26 13.91
C LEU A 70 -4.86 12.36 14.03
N ASP A 71 -4.22 11.24 14.35
CA ASP A 71 -2.75 11.18 14.43
C ASP A 71 -2.10 11.02 13.05
N GLU A 72 -2.74 10.28 12.14
CA GLU A 72 -2.17 9.98 10.82
C GLU A 72 -3.24 9.87 9.73
N LEU A 73 -3.03 10.60 8.64
CA LEU A 73 -3.68 10.39 7.36
C LEU A 73 -2.63 9.88 6.37
N THR A 74 -2.89 8.75 5.72
CA THR A 74 -1.97 8.16 4.75
C THR A 74 -2.72 7.61 3.55
N ILE A 75 -1.98 7.35 2.46
CA ILE A 75 -2.54 6.81 1.23
C ILE A 75 -1.73 5.58 0.78
N THR A 76 -2.42 4.62 0.16
CA THR A 76 -1.79 3.55 -0.61
C THR A 76 -2.14 3.76 -2.06
N THR A 77 -1.15 3.86 -2.92
CA THR A 77 -1.28 4.21 -4.35
C THR A 77 -0.37 3.34 -5.21
N ASN A 78 -0.73 3.16 -6.47
CA ASN A 78 0.15 2.55 -7.47
C ASN A 78 1.25 3.50 -8.01
N GLY A 79 1.25 4.77 -7.59
CA GLY A 79 2.26 5.75 -7.91
C GLY A 79 2.11 6.47 -9.26
N MET A 80 1.26 6.00 -10.16
CA MET A 80 1.10 6.58 -11.52
C MET A 80 0.73 8.07 -11.54
N HIS A 81 0.07 8.55 -10.48
CA HIS A 81 -0.40 9.93 -10.36
C HIS A 81 0.37 10.77 -9.34
N LEU A 82 1.37 10.22 -8.66
CA LEU A 82 2.09 10.89 -7.58
C LEU A 82 2.75 12.18 -8.03
N LYS A 83 3.42 12.19 -9.20
CA LYS A 83 4.07 13.41 -9.72
C LYS A 83 3.12 14.60 -9.78
N LYS A 84 1.84 14.34 -10.09
CA LYS A 84 0.81 15.40 -10.19
C LYS A 84 0.35 15.91 -8.82
N TYR A 85 0.32 15.03 -7.81
CA TYR A 85 -0.37 15.31 -6.55
C TYR A 85 0.54 15.42 -5.33
N SER A 86 1.85 15.17 -5.45
CA SER A 86 2.81 15.13 -4.32
C SER A 86 2.74 16.36 -3.44
N ASP A 87 2.83 17.56 -4.01
CA ASP A 87 2.75 18.84 -3.30
C ASP A 87 1.43 18.98 -2.53
N GLN A 88 0.31 18.68 -3.19
CA GLN A 88 -1.01 18.77 -2.57
C GLN A 88 -1.21 17.75 -1.44
N LEU A 89 -0.68 16.53 -1.59
CA LEU A 89 -0.70 15.51 -0.55
C LEU A 89 0.09 15.97 0.68
N PHE A 90 1.30 16.50 0.47
CA PHE A 90 2.14 17.02 1.55
C PHE A 90 1.47 18.21 2.28
N LYS A 91 0.97 19.19 1.53
CA LYS A 91 0.24 20.35 2.06
C LYS A 91 -1.03 19.99 2.82
N SER A 92 -1.67 18.88 2.45
CA SER A 92 -2.83 18.33 3.17
C SER A 92 -2.48 17.61 4.48
N GLY A 93 -1.21 17.61 4.90
CA GLY A 93 -0.76 17.02 6.16
C GLY A 93 -0.36 15.53 6.06
N ILE A 94 -0.44 14.90 4.90
CA ILE A 94 0.11 13.55 4.71
C ILE A 94 1.62 13.62 4.87
N LYS A 95 2.18 12.77 5.76
CA LYS A 95 3.62 12.69 6.00
C LYS A 95 4.25 11.45 5.38
N ARG A 96 3.47 10.42 5.17
CA ARG A 96 3.92 9.12 4.65
C ARG A 96 2.93 8.56 3.65
N ILE A 97 3.46 7.97 2.59
CA ILE A 97 2.68 7.25 1.57
C ILE A 97 3.20 5.83 1.39
N ASN A 98 2.29 4.91 1.05
CA ASN A 98 2.66 3.56 0.62
C ASN A 98 2.51 3.48 -0.90
N VAL A 99 3.54 3.04 -1.59
CA VAL A 99 3.52 2.87 -3.04
C VAL A 99 3.64 1.38 -3.37
N SER A 100 2.68 0.86 -4.13
CA SER A 100 2.72 -0.52 -4.61
C SER A 100 3.66 -0.63 -5.80
N LEU A 101 4.74 -1.42 -5.64
CA LEU A 101 5.77 -1.62 -6.65
C LEU A 101 6.37 -3.02 -6.51
N ASP A 102 6.03 -3.93 -7.43
CA ASP A 102 6.40 -5.33 -7.32
C ASP A 102 7.72 -5.68 -8.03
N THR A 103 8.21 -4.82 -8.90
CA THR A 103 9.44 -5.01 -9.67
C THR A 103 9.99 -3.71 -10.21
N LEU A 104 11.31 -3.64 -10.40
CA LEU A 104 12.01 -2.53 -11.09
C LEU A 104 12.30 -2.87 -12.57
N ASN A 105 11.86 -4.03 -13.04
CA ASN A 105 12.01 -4.42 -14.43
C ASN A 105 10.80 -3.96 -15.27
N HIS A 106 11.03 -3.16 -16.30
CA HIS A 106 9.98 -2.59 -17.16
C HIS A 106 9.07 -3.63 -17.80
N LEU A 107 9.63 -4.72 -18.34
CA LEU A 107 8.86 -5.76 -19.00
C LEU A 107 7.97 -6.50 -18.00
N LYS A 108 8.51 -6.82 -16.83
CA LYS A 108 7.74 -7.47 -15.76
C LYS A 108 6.69 -6.53 -15.19
N TYR A 109 7.03 -5.25 -15.00
CA TYR A 109 6.07 -4.27 -14.52
C TYR A 109 4.87 -4.16 -15.47
N ASN A 110 5.11 -4.03 -16.76
CA ASN A 110 4.05 -4.02 -17.77
C ASN A 110 3.24 -5.33 -17.77
N LYS A 111 3.92 -6.47 -17.66
CA LYS A 111 3.26 -7.78 -17.59
C LYS A 111 2.34 -7.90 -16.39
N ILE A 112 2.78 -7.52 -15.18
CA ILE A 112 2.01 -7.69 -13.96
C ILE A 112 0.87 -6.68 -13.84
N THR A 113 1.07 -5.44 -14.29
CA THR A 113 0.09 -4.36 -14.18
C THR A 113 -0.80 -4.21 -15.40
N ARG A 114 -0.45 -4.85 -16.51
CA ARG A 114 -1.01 -4.77 -17.87
C ARG A 114 -0.88 -3.39 -18.51
N TRP A 115 -1.24 -2.32 -17.82
CA TRP A 115 -1.30 -0.95 -18.37
C TRP A 115 -0.40 0.05 -17.64
N GLY A 116 0.44 -0.42 -16.73
CA GLY A 116 1.31 0.44 -15.94
C GLY A 116 2.51 0.96 -16.74
N ASN A 117 3.05 2.08 -16.27
CA ASN A 117 4.28 2.67 -16.79
C ASN A 117 5.25 2.88 -15.62
N LEU A 118 6.32 2.09 -15.58
CA LEU A 118 7.29 2.11 -14.49
C LEU A 118 7.98 3.47 -14.34
N ASP A 119 8.35 4.14 -15.44
CA ASP A 119 9.03 5.44 -15.40
C ASP A 119 8.14 6.51 -14.75
N LYS A 120 6.82 6.49 -15.04
CA LYS A 120 5.87 7.38 -14.38
C LYS A 120 5.81 7.12 -12.87
N VAL A 121 5.82 5.87 -12.45
CA VAL A 121 5.80 5.49 -11.03
C VAL A 121 7.09 5.94 -10.35
N ILE A 122 8.25 5.63 -10.90
CA ILE A 122 9.54 6.04 -10.34
C ILE A 122 9.64 7.57 -10.27
N SER A 123 9.30 8.28 -11.36
CA SER A 123 9.25 9.74 -11.37
C SER A 123 8.29 10.31 -10.32
N GLY A 124 7.14 9.66 -10.12
CA GLY A 124 6.16 10.02 -9.09
C GLY A 124 6.69 9.82 -7.67
N ILE A 125 7.36 8.70 -7.41
CA ILE A 125 8.02 8.39 -6.13
C ILE A 125 9.08 9.46 -5.80
N MET A 126 9.93 9.80 -6.77
CA MET A 126 10.97 10.81 -6.58
C MET A 126 10.39 12.21 -6.36
N ALA A 127 9.34 12.58 -7.06
CA ALA A 127 8.63 13.83 -6.83
C ALA A 127 8.04 13.87 -5.40
N ALA A 128 7.40 12.78 -4.95
CA ALA A 128 6.85 12.70 -3.60
C ALA A 128 7.95 12.80 -2.52
N LYS A 129 9.10 12.17 -2.74
CA LYS A 129 10.27 12.31 -1.87
C LYS A 129 10.76 13.76 -1.81
N SER A 130 10.85 14.44 -2.95
CA SER A 130 11.30 15.84 -3.04
C SER A 130 10.39 16.79 -2.28
N GLU A 131 9.09 16.51 -2.19
CA GLU A 131 8.12 17.27 -1.38
C GLU A 131 8.22 16.94 0.12
N GLY A 132 9.09 16.04 0.55
CA GLY A 132 9.26 15.67 1.96
C GLY A 132 8.36 14.52 2.44
N LEU A 133 7.66 13.83 1.55
CA LEU A 133 6.88 12.65 1.91
C LEU A 133 7.80 11.46 2.20
N LYS A 134 7.59 10.79 3.32
CA LYS A 134 8.23 9.49 3.60
C LYS A 134 7.61 8.42 2.71
N ILE A 135 8.45 7.67 2.03
CA ILE A 135 8.01 6.63 1.10
C ILE A 135 8.17 5.26 1.75
N LYS A 136 7.13 4.45 1.62
CA LYS A 136 7.21 3.02 1.90
C LYS A 136 6.77 2.25 0.67
N ILE A 137 7.62 1.36 0.19
CA ILE A 137 7.32 0.47 -0.92
C ILE A 137 6.59 -0.76 -0.39
N ASN A 138 5.49 -1.13 -1.03
CA ASN A 138 4.77 -2.38 -0.78
C ASN A 138 4.95 -3.28 -1.98
N THR A 139 5.48 -4.47 -1.77
CA THR A 139 5.78 -5.46 -2.81
C THR A 139 5.05 -6.75 -2.52
N VAL A 140 4.21 -7.21 -3.43
CA VAL A 140 3.62 -8.54 -3.35
C VAL A 140 4.67 -9.57 -3.78
N ALA A 141 4.95 -10.52 -2.90
CA ALA A 141 5.92 -11.58 -3.17
C ALA A 141 5.27 -12.69 -4.02
N LEU A 142 5.78 -12.90 -5.22
CA LEU A 142 5.24 -13.84 -6.20
C LEU A 142 6.33 -14.84 -6.64
N ARG A 143 6.10 -16.12 -6.36
CA ARG A 143 6.97 -17.20 -6.79
C ARG A 143 7.07 -17.26 -8.32
N ASN A 144 8.26 -17.53 -8.85
CA ASN A 144 8.57 -17.60 -10.28
C ASN A 144 8.26 -16.30 -11.06
N PHE A 145 8.12 -15.20 -10.36
CA PHE A 145 7.89 -13.91 -11.00
C PHE A 145 8.88 -12.85 -10.56
N ASN A 146 8.88 -12.48 -9.27
CA ASN A 146 9.79 -11.48 -8.70
C ASN A 146 10.66 -12.01 -7.54
N ASP A 147 10.61 -13.29 -7.26
CA ASP A 147 11.28 -13.96 -6.14
C ASP A 147 12.82 -13.88 -6.19
N TYR A 148 13.41 -13.53 -7.32
CA TYR A 148 14.85 -13.30 -7.49
C TYR A 148 15.22 -11.80 -7.65
N GLU A 149 14.28 -10.87 -7.40
CA GLU A 149 14.50 -9.43 -7.52
C GLU A 149 14.50 -8.71 -6.16
N PHE A 150 14.24 -9.42 -5.07
CA PHE A 150 14.06 -8.78 -3.76
C PHE A 150 15.33 -8.14 -3.21
N ASP A 151 16.50 -8.72 -3.47
CA ASP A 151 17.78 -8.10 -3.12
C ASP A 151 17.94 -6.75 -3.83
N ASN A 152 17.65 -6.69 -5.14
CA ASN A 152 17.72 -5.46 -5.93
C ASN A 152 16.70 -4.41 -5.43
N LEU A 153 15.51 -4.85 -5.01
CA LEU A 153 14.49 -3.95 -4.45
C LEU A 153 14.94 -3.37 -3.10
N ILE A 154 15.53 -4.19 -2.23
CA ILE A 154 16.08 -3.74 -0.94
C ILE A 154 17.22 -2.75 -1.18
N GLU A 155 18.16 -3.08 -2.07
CA GLU A 155 19.27 -2.19 -2.42
C GLU A 155 18.78 -0.85 -2.97
N TRP A 156 17.81 -0.88 -3.90
CA TRP A 156 17.21 0.33 -4.46
C TRP A 156 16.50 1.15 -3.39
N CYS A 157 15.75 0.51 -2.51
CA CYS A 157 15.09 1.19 -1.38
C CYS A 157 16.12 1.81 -0.44
N GLY A 158 17.21 1.11 -0.12
CA GLY A 158 18.31 1.62 0.71
C GLY A 158 18.95 2.86 0.11
N LYS A 159 19.31 2.84 -1.18
CA LYS A 159 19.87 4.00 -1.91
C LYS A 159 18.96 5.24 -1.86
N HIS A 160 17.66 5.03 -1.72
CA HIS A 160 16.68 6.13 -1.68
C HIS A 160 16.13 6.42 -0.28
N ASN A 161 16.56 5.68 0.75
CA ASN A 161 16.04 5.77 2.11
C ASN A 161 14.51 5.56 2.16
N PHE A 162 14.04 4.48 1.52
CA PHE A 162 12.65 4.03 1.53
C PHE A 162 12.52 2.77 2.37
N ASP A 163 11.52 2.69 3.23
CA ASP A 163 11.14 1.41 3.83
C ASP A 163 10.49 0.50 2.77
N ILE A 164 10.65 -0.81 2.91
CA ILE A 164 9.99 -1.79 2.06
C ILE A 164 9.17 -2.77 2.89
N THR A 165 8.04 -3.23 2.36
CA THR A 165 7.19 -4.26 2.98
C THR A 165 6.84 -5.32 1.95
N PHE A 166 7.24 -6.55 2.21
CA PHE A 166 6.84 -7.74 1.45
C PHE A 166 5.50 -8.26 1.95
N ILE A 167 4.64 -8.64 1.02
CA ILE A 167 3.25 -9.04 1.31
C ILE A 167 2.97 -10.37 0.63
N GLU A 168 2.45 -11.36 1.38
CA GLU A 168 1.94 -12.60 0.80
C GLU A 168 0.72 -12.35 -0.08
N THR A 169 0.65 -13.05 -1.20
CA THR A 169 -0.56 -13.05 -2.03
C THR A 169 -1.73 -13.65 -1.25
N MET A 170 -2.84 -12.92 -1.19
CA MET A 170 -4.07 -13.40 -0.56
C MET A 170 -5.06 -13.94 -1.60
N PRO A 171 -5.90 -14.94 -1.26
CA PRO A 171 -6.93 -15.46 -2.15
C PRO A 171 -8.12 -14.49 -2.22
N MET A 172 -7.90 -13.29 -2.76
CA MET A 172 -8.88 -12.22 -2.84
C MET A 172 -9.02 -11.69 -4.25
N GLY A 173 -10.23 -11.21 -4.59
CA GLY A 173 -10.58 -10.71 -5.90
C GLY A 173 -10.84 -11.83 -6.91
N GLU A 174 -11.55 -11.50 -7.96
CA GLU A 174 -11.81 -12.39 -9.09
C GLU A 174 -10.58 -12.45 -10.00
N VAL A 175 -9.87 -13.57 -10.01
CA VAL A 175 -8.65 -13.77 -10.81
C VAL A 175 -8.67 -15.16 -11.41
N GLN A 176 -8.44 -15.25 -12.70
CA GLN A 176 -8.40 -16.53 -13.43
C GLN A 176 -7.13 -17.37 -13.15
N GLN A 177 -6.08 -16.76 -12.60
CA GLN A 177 -4.81 -17.45 -12.36
C GLN A 177 -4.86 -18.28 -11.08
N ASP A 178 -4.27 -19.49 -11.15
CA ASP A 178 -4.04 -20.34 -9.99
C ASP A 178 -3.00 -19.70 -9.05
N ARG A 179 -3.50 -19.06 -8.02
CA ARG A 179 -2.68 -18.33 -7.02
C ARG A 179 -1.76 -19.25 -6.24
N ASN A 180 -2.09 -20.54 -6.13
CA ASN A 180 -1.24 -21.51 -5.44
C ASN A 180 0.13 -21.63 -6.13
N LYS A 181 0.17 -21.48 -7.45
CA LYS A 181 1.43 -21.52 -8.23
C LYS A 181 2.32 -20.31 -7.99
N SER A 182 1.74 -19.16 -7.66
CA SER A 182 2.48 -17.92 -7.41
C SER A 182 2.66 -17.61 -5.92
N PHE A 183 2.08 -18.40 -5.03
CA PHE A 183 2.20 -18.18 -3.59
C PHE A 183 3.64 -18.43 -3.12
N LEU A 184 4.19 -17.44 -2.43
CA LEU A 184 5.50 -17.47 -1.80
C LEU A 184 5.37 -17.16 -0.30
N PRO A 185 5.52 -18.18 0.59
CA PRO A 185 5.52 -17.96 2.03
C PRO A 185 6.66 -17.00 2.45
N LEU A 186 6.35 -15.97 3.22
CA LEU A 186 7.34 -14.95 3.58
C LEU A 186 8.41 -15.45 4.57
N ASN A 187 8.18 -16.54 5.28
CA ASN A 187 9.24 -17.21 6.05
C ASN A 187 10.35 -17.77 5.15
N MET A 188 9.98 -18.32 3.97
CA MET A 188 10.98 -18.78 2.99
C MET A 188 11.72 -17.61 2.35
N LEU A 189 10.99 -16.52 2.04
CA LEU A 189 11.60 -15.28 1.55
C LEU A 189 12.59 -14.74 2.58
N ARG A 190 12.18 -14.60 3.83
CA ARG A 190 13.04 -14.11 4.91
C ARG A 190 14.31 -14.95 5.04
N ALA A 191 14.19 -16.27 5.10
CA ALA A 191 15.34 -17.18 5.16
C ALA A 191 16.27 -17.06 3.94
N SER A 192 15.74 -16.68 2.78
CA SER A 192 16.56 -16.39 1.59
C SER A 192 17.30 -15.07 1.73
N LEU A 193 16.62 -14.02 2.17
CA LEU A 193 17.22 -12.69 2.37
C LEU A 193 18.29 -12.68 3.46
N GLU A 194 18.13 -13.46 4.52
CA GLU A 194 19.10 -13.60 5.62
C GLU A 194 20.46 -14.20 5.18
N LYS A 195 20.56 -14.71 3.95
CA LYS A 195 21.85 -15.15 3.36
C LYS A 195 22.68 -13.97 2.85
N SER A 196 22.04 -12.87 2.47
CA SER A 196 22.68 -11.68 1.86
C SER A 196 22.63 -10.44 2.76
N TRP A 197 21.70 -10.41 3.71
CA TRP A 197 21.40 -9.24 4.53
C TRP A 197 21.38 -9.57 6.02
N THR A 198 21.90 -8.68 6.84
CA THR A 198 21.81 -8.77 8.30
C THR A 198 20.61 -8.01 8.81
N PHE A 199 19.69 -8.74 9.44
CA PHE A 199 18.47 -8.18 10.02
C PHE A 199 18.51 -8.15 11.53
N ASN A 200 18.11 -7.02 12.12
CA ASN A 200 17.98 -6.84 13.57
C ASN A 200 16.51 -6.62 13.93
N ASP A 201 16.08 -7.21 15.03
CA ASP A 201 14.77 -6.94 15.61
C ASP A 201 14.68 -5.49 16.08
N ILE A 202 13.58 -4.84 15.79
CA ILE A 202 13.32 -3.44 16.17
C ILE A 202 11.93 -3.27 16.78
N LYS A 203 11.83 -2.35 17.73
CA LYS A 203 10.55 -1.89 18.25
C LYS A 203 9.95 -0.81 17.33
N TYR A 204 9.70 -1.17 16.08
CA TYR A 204 9.09 -0.27 15.11
C TYR A 204 7.74 -0.83 14.67
N GLU A 205 6.69 -0.13 15.02
CA GLU A 205 5.33 -0.50 14.67
C GLU A 205 4.69 0.60 13.83
N THR A 206 4.04 0.18 12.75
CA THR A 206 3.10 1.03 12.03
C THR A 206 1.68 0.56 12.42
N SER A 207 0.66 1.35 12.15
CA SER A 207 -0.74 0.92 12.36
C SER A 207 -1.18 -0.22 11.43
N GLY A 208 -0.24 -0.95 10.85
CA GLY A 208 -0.47 -2.07 9.94
C GLY A 208 0.01 -3.40 10.54
N PRO A 209 -0.26 -4.53 9.85
CA PRO A 209 0.09 -5.87 10.30
C PRO A 209 1.55 -6.23 10.00
N ALA A 210 2.34 -5.33 9.45
CA ALA A 210 3.72 -5.61 9.10
C ALA A 210 4.57 -5.77 10.34
N ARG A 211 5.37 -6.84 10.38
CA ARG A 211 6.46 -7.03 11.33
C ARG A 211 7.73 -6.52 10.68
N TYR A 212 8.44 -5.64 11.35
CA TYR A 212 9.60 -4.97 10.80
C TYR A 212 10.88 -5.48 11.42
N LEU A 213 11.89 -5.57 10.56
CA LEU A 213 13.30 -5.77 10.91
C LEU A 213 14.09 -4.60 10.33
N TYR A 214 15.19 -4.25 10.96
CA TYR A 214 16.13 -3.29 10.41
C TYR A 214 17.19 -4.04 9.59
N CYS A 215 17.37 -3.66 8.34
CA CYS A 215 18.40 -4.19 7.45
C CYS A 215 19.64 -3.30 7.57
N ASN A 216 20.74 -3.85 8.11
CA ASN A 216 21.93 -3.08 8.44
C ASN A 216 22.59 -2.49 7.19
N GLU A 217 22.82 -3.30 6.18
CA GLU A 217 23.57 -2.90 4.98
C GLU A 217 22.78 -1.88 4.13
N ALA A 218 21.46 -2.03 4.09
CA ALA A 218 20.59 -1.10 3.35
C ALA A 218 20.18 0.13 4.17
N GLY A 219 20.29 0.10 5.51
CA GLY A 219 19.95 1.20 6.40
C GLY A 219 18.45 1.52 6.45
N ILE A 220 17.56 0.54 6.21
CA ILE A 220 16.11 0.72 6.12
C ILE A 220 15.34 -0.33 6.91
N ASN A 221 14.07 -0.06 7.15
CA ASN A 221 13.15 -1.04 7.71
C ASN A 221 12.57 -1.93 6.61
N VAL A 222 12.63 -3.24 6.82
CA VAL A 222 12.05 -4.27 5.98
C VAL A 222 10.90 -4.93 6.72
N GLY A 223 9.69 -4.81 6.21
CA GLY A 223 8.46 -5.34 6.80
C GLY A 223 7.98 -6.60 6.11
N PHE A 224 7.28 -7.45 6.86
CA PHE A 224 6.65 -8.68 6.36
C PHE A 224 5.20 -8.71 6.77
N ILE A 225 4.29 -8.91 5.81
CA ILE A 225 2.85 -9.09 6.02
C ILE A 225 2.48 -10.50 5.55
N SER A 226 2.28 -11.41 6.50
CA SER A 226 2.08 -12.85 6.26
C SER A 226 0.67 -13.28 6.69
N PRO A 227 -0.39 -12.92 5.98
CA PRO A 227 -1.76 -13.21 6.40
C PRO A 227 -2.10 -14.70 6.40
N LEU A 228 -1.43 -15.50 5.58
CA LEU A 228 -1.68 -16.94 5.45
C LEU A 228 -0.70 -17.77 6.28
N SER A 229 0.61 -17.52 6.14
CA SER A 229 1.62 -18.31 6.83
C SER A 229 1.79 -17.93 8.31
N HIS A 230 1.38 -16.73 8.71
CA HIS A 230 1.42 -16.25 10.08
C HIS A 230 0.37 -15.18 10.33
N ASN A 231 -0.84 -15.62 10.70
CA ASN A 231 -1.96 -14.70 10.88
C ASN A 231 -1.73 -13.75 12.07
N PHE A 232 -2.33 -12.56 11.99
CA PHE A 232 -2.23 -11.48 12.97
C PHE A 232 -3.61 -10.99 13.43
N CYS A 233 -4.65 -11.84 13.31
CA CYS A 233 -6.04 -11.48 13.58
C CYS A 233 -6.24 -11.02 15.01
N SER A 234 -5.59 -11.67 15.98
CA SER A 234 -5.68 -11.35 17.41
C SER A 234 -5.18 -9.95 17.78
N THR A 235 -4.29 -9.37 17.00
CA THR A 235 -3.71 -8.04 17.23
C THR A 235 -4.22 -6.99 16.23
N CYS A 236 -5.16 -7.37 15.35
CA CYS A 236 -5.66 -6.47 14.31
C CYS A 236 -6.68 -5.48 14.90
N ASN A 237 -6.37 -4.19 14.76
CA ASN A 237 -7.21 -3.06 15.21
C ASN A 237 -7.79 -2.26 14.03
N ARG A 238 -7.99 -2.90 12.88
CA ARG A 238 -8.40 -2.22 11.65
C ARG A 238 -9.81 -2.62 11.24
N VAL A 239 -10.56 -1.64 10.77
CA VAL A 239 -11.81 -1.82 10.04
C VAL A 239 -11.66 -1.23 8.64
N ARG A 240 -12.53 -1.61 7.73
CA ARG A 240 -12.54 -1.13 6.34
C ARG A 240 -13.92 -0.61 5.98
N LEU A 241 -13.95 0.62 5.50
CA LEU A 241 -15.13 1.22 4.89
C LEU A 241 -15.00 1.11 3.38
N THR A 242 -15.99 0.48 2.75
CA THR A 242 -16.03 0.38 1.26
C THR A 242 -16.53 1.67 0.64
N CYS A 243 -16.36 1.78 -0.68
CA CYS A 243 -16.91 2.88 -1.46
C CYS A 243 -18.44 2.92 -1.49
N THR A 244 -19.12 1.86 -1.04
CA THR A 244 -20.60 1.76 -0.91
C THR A 244 -21.09 2.00 0.51
N GLY A 245 -20.19 2.32 1.45
CA GLY A 245 -20.54 2.55 2.86
C GLY A 245 -20.63 1.29 3.73
N LYS A 246 -20.31 0.12 3.19
CA LYS A 246 -20.27 -1.11 4.00
C LYS A 246 -19.01 -1.14 4.86
N LEU A 247 -19.17 -1.56 6.13
CA LEU A 247 -18.07 -1.72 7.06
C LEU A 247 -17.69 -3.21 7.18
N TYR A 248 -16.41 -3.50 7.01
CA TYR A 248 -15.84 -4.83 7.15
C TYR A 248 -14.78 -4.84 8.24
N MET A 249 -14.81 -5.86 9.08
CA MET A 249 -13.83 -6.06 10.15
C MET A 249 -12.52 -6.64 9.59
N CYS A 250 -12.59 -7.39 8.52
CA CYS A 250 -11.43 -8.03 7.87
C CYS A 250 -11.50 -7.92 6.35
N LEU A 251 -10.35 -8.04 5.68
CA LEU A 251 -10.24 -8.01 4.23
C LEU A 251 -10.79 -9.28 3.57
N GLY A 252 -10.86 -10.41 4.27
CA GLY A 252 -11.33 -11.70 3.77
C GLY A 252 -12.73 -12.08 4.29
N GLN A 253 -13.54 -11.11 4.70
CA GLN A 253 -14.95 -11.34 5.04
C GLN A 253 -15.81 -10.81 3.90
N ASP A 254 -16.50 -11.72 3.24
CA ASP A 254 -17.62 -11.43 2.34
C ASP A 254 -18.93 -11.36 3.12
#